data_37df274273b568650fb72a88a6269aa2
#
_entry.id   37df274273b568650fb72a88a6269aa2
#
_cell.length_a   1.000
_cell.length_b   1.000
_cell.length_c   1.000
_cell.angle_alpha   90.00
_cell.angle_beta   90.00
_cell.angle_gamma   90.00
#
_symmetry.space_group_name_H-M   'P 1'
#
loop_
_entity.id
_entity.type
_entity.pdbx_description
1 polymer ?
#
loop_
_entity_poly.entity_id
_entity_poly.type
_entity_poly.pdbx_seq_one_letter_code
_entity_poly.pdbx_strand_id
1 'polypeptide(L)'
;MFFDEIVIGSGLAALGVVLGLPANARVLVIGGPPTGQFVYYGRTQTDPCAYLGHGGLGAYWHGTIPTDDEQYFTGASAAYFERLFHYFYPHTRIAERLGKPWRFVPKRPIRPKVEWLRLNAKRSDRLVILNEIVSRFAPGDRHVSVHTARSTYYGKRLWVCAGALHSPGLLDRSFDTQLSRQFMSDHVFCYLGQIDRSRTNVTPPRVQRTREGAWFENRYDDKGKILYILRPARFGYTRLDYGIEQRSTYGCPAGNTASRIARGASLGLFAEALYNHYGLFPNARLQSVYAQIEVPDAHEFCSGSAQLSIRRDVIQKITDVVRTSPPWTEMQSSRRTDLFIPSTHLHHSIDEAALKRVGVNGPTSRVQVVDASILRDIGPSPHSFKMMVAALQKAQTLTQSERGPLGTFGAASLRKLLSSFLP
;
A
#
# COMPACT_ATOMS: atom_id res chain seq x y z
N MET A 1 15.80 3.86 27.33
CA MET A 1 16.64 4.36 26.21
C MET A 1 15.86 5.48 25.51
N PHE A 2 16.53 6.57 25.10
CA PHE A 2 15.90 7.76 24.53
C PHE A 2 16.26 7.92 23.04
N PHE A 3 15.26 8.24 22.20
CA PHE A 3 15.39 8.41 20.75
C PHE A 3 14.90 9.81 20.33
N ASP A 4 15.32 10.30 19.18
CA ASP A 4 14.71 11.48 18.59
C ASP A 4 13.34 11.14 18.02
N GLU A 5 13.24 10.00 17.33
CA GLU A 5 12.03 9.55 16.66
C GLU A 5 11.76 8.08 16.98
N ILE A 6 10.49 7.75 17.27
CA ILE A 6 10.02 6.37 17.38
C ILE A 6 8.98 6.12 16.26
N VAL A 7 9.10 5.02 15.54
CA VAL A 7 8.21 4.62 14.47
C VAL A 7 7.57 3.27 14.83
N ILE A 8 6.26 3.23 14.97
CA ILE A 8 5.51 1.98 15.22
C ILE A 8 5.00 1.45 13.88
N GLY A 9 5.43 0.26 13.51
CA GLY A 9 5.21 -0.37 12.22
C GLY A 9 6.50 -0.42 11.40
N SER A 10 6.56 -1.36 10.45
CA SER A 10 7.72 -1.53 9.54
C SER A 10 7.30 -1.70 8.08
N GLY A 11 6.09 -1.27 7.73
CA GLY A 11 5.56 -1.26 6.37
C GLY A 11 6.10 -0.11 5.52
N LEU A 12 5.46 0.13 4.37
CA LEU A 12 5.85 1.17 3.40
C LEU A 12 5.74 2.59 3.99
N ALA A 13 4.71 2.87 4.78
CA ALA A 13 4.56 4.17 5.43
C ALA A 13 5.72 4.46 6.40
N ALA A 14 6.07 3.49 7.24
CA ALA A 14 7.21 3.59 8.15
C ALA A 14 8.53 3.81 7.40
N LEU A 15 8.72 3.11 6.28
CA LEU A 15 9.87 3.30 5.40
C LEU A 15 9.91 4.73 4.84
N GLY A 16 8.76 5.26 4.41
CA GLY A 16 8.62 6.66 3.98
C GLY A 16 9.01 7.64 5.06
N VAL A 17 8.54 7.46 6.30
CA VAL A 17 8.94 8.28 7.46
C VAL A 17 10.45 8.28 7.61
N VAL A 18 11.08 7.11 7.74
CA VAL A 18 12.53 7.02 8.02
C VAL A 18 13.37 7.59 6.89
N LEU A 19 12.94 7.47 5.64
CA LEU A 19 13.58 8.12 4.49
C LEU A 19 13.42 9.65 4.52
N GLY A 20 12.37 10.16 5.15
CA GLY A 20 12.13 11.60 5.34
C GLY A 20 12.87 12.21 6.52
N LEU A 21 13.25 11.42 7.51
CA LEU A 21 13.95 11.89 8.71
C LEU A 21 15.42 12.25 8.44
N PRO A 22 15.98 13.21 9.18
CA PRO A 22 17.41 13.56 9.10
C PRO A 22 18.31 12.34 9.32
N ALA A 23 19.42 12.28 8.58
CA ALA A 23 20.34 11.15 8.67
C ALA A 23 21.00 11.03 10.05
N ASN A 24 21.12 12.14 10.79
CA ASN A 24 21.69 12.18 12.14
C ASN A 24 20.67 11.92 13.26
N ALA A 25 19.39 11.77 12.97
CA ALA A 25 18.39 11.45 13.98
C ALA A 25 18.57 10.02 14.51
N ARG A 26 18.44 9.84 15.82
CA ARG A 26 18.37 8.52 16.46
C ARG A 26 16.95 8.00 16.37
N VAL A 27 16.76 6.95 15.57
CA VAL A 27 15.45 6.41 15.23
C VAL A 27 15.28 5.00 15.80
N LEU A 28 14.15 4.76 16.44
CA LEU A 28 13.70 3.43 16.83
C LEU A 28 12.51 3.03 15.95
N VAL A 29 12.61 1.89 15.28
CA VAL A 29 11.49 1.26 14.55
C VAL A 29 11.04 0.02 15.31
N ILE A 30 9.75 -0.05 15.65
CA ILE A 30 9.15 -1.22 16.30
C ILE A 30 8.21 -1.87 15.30
N GLY A 31 8.65 -2.96 14.68
CA GLY A 31 8.06 -3.49 13.44
C GLY A 31 7.17 -4.72 13.56
N GLY A 32 6.76 -5.11 14.77
CA GLY A 32 5.98 -6.33 14.99
C GLY A 32 6.82 -7.60 15.00
N PRO A 33 6.23 -8.76 15.32
CA PRO A 33 6.96 -10.00 15.52
C PRO A 33 7.63 -10.50 14.24
N PRO A 34 8.76 -11.25 14.36
CA PRO A 34 9.47 -11.81 13.21
C PRO A 34 8.64 -12.89 12.49
N THR A 35 7.85 -13.66 13.25
CA THR A 35 6.86 -14.61 12.74
C THR A 35 5.52 -13.91 12.61
N GLY A 36 5.19 -13.51 11.39
CA GLY A 36 3.94 -12.79 11.16
C GLY A 36 2.74 -13.71 11.03
N GLN A 37 1.57 -13.12 11.28
CA GLN A 37 0.27 -13.76 11.12
C GLN A 37 -0.55 -13.00 10.07
N PHE A 38 -1.30 -13.75 9.26
CA PHE A 38 -2.28 -13.16 8.37
C PHE A 38 -3.61 -13.00 9.10
N VAL A 39 -4.28 -11.89 8.82
CA VAL A 39 -5.69 -11.67 9.11
C VAL A 39 -6.48 -11.98 7.86
N TYR A 40 -7.58 -12.68 7.97
CA TYR A 40 -8.34 -13.20 6.84
C TYR A 40 -9.76 -12.63 6.78
N TYR A 41 -10.33 -12.62 5.57
CA TYR A 41 -11.75 -12.36 5.40
C TYR A 41 -12.58 -13.60 5.74
N GLY A 42 -13.65 -13.37 6.49
CA GLY A 42 -14.60 -14.41 6.82
C GLY A 42 -14.03 -15.57 7.61
N ARG A 43 -14.81 -16.65 7.70
CA ARG A 43 -14.48 -17.82 8.52
C ARG A 43 -13.55 -18.84 7.84
N THR A 44 -13.41 -18.77 6.54
CA THR A 44 -12.71 -19.80 5.75
C THR A 44 -11.19 -19.71 5.79
N GLN A 45 -10.63 -18.60 6.28
CA GLN A 45 -9.19 -18.30 6.33
C GLN A 45 -8.50 -18.49 4.96
N THR A 46 -9.19 -18.19 3.88
CA THR A 46 -8.68 -18.40 2.53
C THR A 46 -8.11 -17.14 1.89
N ASP A 47 -8.66 -15.97 2.25
CA ASP A 47 -8.35 -14.71 1.62
C ASP A 47 -7.73 -13.75 2.66
N PRO A 48 -6.40 -13.53 2.61
CA PRO A 48 -5.74 -12.65 3.56
C PRO A 48 -6.07 -11.20 3.27
N CYS A 49 -6.34 -10.43 4.33
CA CYS A 49 -6.64 -8.99 4.23
C CYS A 49 -5.60 -8.11 4.91
N ALA A 50 -4.85 -8.66 5.85
CA ALA A 50 -3.77 -7.94 6.51
C ALA A 50 -2.66 -8.91 6.94
N TYR A 51 -1.51 -8.35 7.29
CA TYR A 51 -0.36 -9.11 7.80
C TYR A 51 0.21 -8.39 9.02
N LEU A 52 0.17 -9.06 10.16
CA LEU A 52 0.82 -8.62 11.39
C LEU A 52 2.22 -9.23 11.44
N GLY A 53 3.23 -8.45 11.12
CA GLY A 53 4.62 -8.90 11.10
C GLY A 53 5.55 -7.89 10.46
N HIS A 54 6.84 -8.18 10.50
CA HIS A 54 7.85 -7.28 9.97
C HIS A 54 7.68 -7.03 8.47
N GLY A 55 7.57 -5.74 8.10
CA GLY A 55 7.32 -5.28 6.73
C GLY A 55 5.84 -5.07 6.39
N GLY A 56 4.90 -5.51 7.26
CA GLY A 56 3.46 -5.40 7.03
C GLY A 56 3.03 -5.98 5.68
N LEU A 57 1.88 -5.59 5.17
CA LEU A 57 1.41 -5.97 3.81
C LEU A 57 2.36 -5.53 2.70
N GLY A 58 3.20 -4.54 2.93
CA GLY A 58 4.25 -4.14 1.98
C GLY A 58 5.22 -5.26 1.61
N ALA A 59 5.36 -6.29 2.45
CA ALA A 59 6.17 -7.48 2.14
C ALA A 59 5.62 -8.27 0.95
N TYR A 60 4.32 -8.15 0.67
CA TYR A 60 3.59 -8.84 -0.40
C TYR A 60 3.15 -7.91 -1.52
N TRP A 61 3.47 -6.63 -1.43
CA TRP A 61 3.08 -5.64 -2.41
C TRP A 61 3.71 -5.90 -3.80
N HIS A 62 2.89 -5.86 -4.85
CA HIS A 62 3.33 -6.08 -6.24
C HIS A 62 4.16 -4.94 -6.81
N GLY A 63 4.17 -3.81 -6.16
CA GLY A 63 4.94 -2.66 -6.59
C GLY A 63 4.24 -1.76 -7.59
N THR A 64 2.94 -1.93 -7.84
CA THR A 64 2.20 -1.06 -8.76
C THR A 64 2.19 0.39 -8.26
N ILE A 65 2.70 1.30 -9.09
CA ILE A 65 2.84 2.72 -8.79
C ILE A 65 2.02 3.51 -9.81
N PRO A 66 0.81 3.99 -9.48
CA PRO A 66 -0.02 4.80 -10.36
C PRO A 66 0.47 6.24 -10.39
N THR A 67 0.22 6.92 -11.52
CA THR A 67 0.60 8.33 -11.73
C THR A 67 -0.59 9.22 -12.16
N ASP A 68 -1.80 8.74 -11.99
CA ASP A 68 -3.04 9.28 -12.55
C ASP A 68 -3.85 10.19 -11.62
N ASP A 69 -3.30 10.54 -10.48
CA ASP A 69 -3.96 11.42 -9.52
C ASP A 69 -3.46 12.86 -9.69
N GLU A 70 -4.16 13.63 -10.53
CA GLU A 70 -3.80 15.04 -10.79
C GLU A 70 -3.79 15.89 -9.51
N GLN A 71 -4.72 15.65 -8.59
CA GLN A 71 -4.81 16.41 -7.35
C GLN A 71 -3.60 16.15 -6.44
N TYR A 72 -3.12 14.92 -6.44
CA TYR A 72 -1.96 14.53 -5.67
C TYR A 72 -0.64 15.10 -6.25
N PHE A 73 -0.56 15.24 -7.58
CA PHE A 73 0.67 15.67 -8.27
C PHE A 73 0.77 17.18 -8.48
N THR A 74 0.14 17.98 -7.63
CA THR A 74 0.28 19.44 -7.64
C THR A 74 1.40 19.90 -6.71
N GLY A 75 2.23 20.84 -7.18
CA GLY A 75 3.24 21.51 -6.35
C GLY A 75 4.28 20.59 -5.71
N ALA A 76 4.48 20.72 -4.39
CA ALA A 76 5.54 20.03 -3.65
C ALA A 76 5.38 18.49 -3.66
N SER A 77 4.16 17.97 -3.66
CA SER A 77 3.91 16.53 -3.61
C SER A 77 4.48 15.80 -4.83
N ALA A 78 4.42 16.41 -6.01
CA ALA A 78 5.02 15.84 -7.23
C ALA A 78 6.54 15.67 -7.09
N ALA A 79 7.23 16.67 -6.54
CA ALA A 79 8.67 16.59 -6.33
C ALA A 79 9.07 15.49 -5.32
N TYR A 80 8.28 15.30 -4.26
CA TYR A 80 8.50 14.21 -3.31
C TYR A 80 8.28 12.84 -3.94
N PHE A 81 7.24 12.72 -4.77
CA PHE A 81 6.94 11.49 -5.48
C PHE A 81 8.06 11.13 -6.46
N GLU A 82 8.47 12.08 -7.30
CA GLU A 82 9.56 11.90 -8.26
C GLU A 82 10.86 11.50 -7.58
N ARG A 83 11.23 12.18 -6.50
CA ARG A 83 12.43 11.88 -5.73
C ARG A 83 12.41 10.48 -5.14
N LEU A 84 11.29 10.07 -4.51
CA LEU A 84 11.15 8.74 -3.93
C LEU A 84 11.12 7.67 -5.01
N PHE A 85 10.49 7.94 -6.15
CA PHE A 85 10.49 7.05 -7.28
C PHE A 85 11.90 6.80 -7.82
N HIS A 86 12.68 7.87 -8.03
CA HIS A 86 14.07 7.76 -8.49
C HIS A 86 15.02 7.13 -7.47
N TYR A 87 14.72 7.23 -6.19
CA TYR A 87 15.49 6.50 -5.16
C TYR A 87 15.43 4.98 -5.38
N PHE A 88 14.27 4.44 -5.78
CA PHE A 88 14.09 3.01 -6.03
C PHE A 88 14.32 2.59 -7.49
N TYR A 89 14.04 3.49 -8.42
CA TYR A 89 14.05 3.23 -9.87
C TYR A 89 14.79 4.33 -10.63
N PRO A 90 16.13 4.46 -10.41
CA PRO A 90 16.91 5.60 -10.91
C PRO A 90 17.03 5.65 -12.43
N HIS A 91 16.80 4.54 -13.14
CA HIS A 91 16.91 4.46 -14.59
C HIS A 91 15.57 4.59 -15.33
N THR A 92 14.48 4.87 -14.60
CA THR A 92 13.14 5.01 -15.18
C THR A 92 12.66 6.46 -15.05
N ARG A 93 12.34 7.11 -16.18
CA ARG A 93 11.79 8.47 -16.18
C ARG A 93 10.32 8.46 -15.79
N ILE A 94 9.92 9.35 -14.89
CA ILE A 94 8.54 9.46 -14.39
C ILE A 94 7.90 10.82 -14.65
N ALA A 95 8.66 11.91 -14.74
CA ALA A 95 8.14 13.28 -14.82
C ALA A 95 7.07 13.46 -15.92
N GLU A 96 7.26 12.84 -17.08
CA GLU A 96 6.33 12.89 -18.20
C GLU A 96 5.02 12.11 -17.98
N ARG A 97 4.94 11.32 -16.89
CA ARG A 97 3.83 10.43 -16.56
C ARG A 97 2.98 10.93 -15.40
N LEU A 98 3.51 11.84 -14.59
CA LEU A 98 2.77 12.39 -13.45
C LEU A 98 1.51 13.12 -13.92
N GLY A 99 0.38 12.89 -13.25
CA GLY A 99 -0.93 13.40 -13.61
C GLY A 99 -1.57 12.76 -14.84
N LYS A 100 -0.95 11.71 -15.42
CA LYS A 100 -1.49 11.00 -16.58
C LYS A 100 -1.93 9.59 -16.20
N PRO A 101 -2.87 8.97 -16.96
CA PRO A 101 -3.43 7.66 -16.64
C PRO A 101 -2.46 6.51 -16.90
N TRP A 102 -1.38 6.48 -16.16
CA TRP A 102 -0.37 5.44 -16.22
C TRP A 102 -0.14 4.78 -14.85
N ARG A 103 0.33 3.55 -14.89
CA ARG A 103 0.92 2.87 -13.73
C ARG A 103 2.24 2.21 -14.11
N PHE A 104 3.21 2.32 -13.24
CA PHE A 104 4.47 1.59 -13.33
C PHE A 104 4.38 0.30 -12.54
N VAL A 105 4.82 -0.81 -13.14
CA VAL A 105 4.97 -2.09 -12.46
C VAL A 105 6.44 -2.51 -12.55
N PRO A 106 7.18 -2.49 -11.44
CA PRO A 106 8.61 -2.78 -11.45
C PRO A 106 8.89 -4.28 -11.55
N LYS A 107 10.01 -4.64 -12.18
CA LYS A 107 10.56 -6.00 -12.16
C LYS A 107 10.94 -6.44 -10.75
N ARG A 108 11.39 -5.49 -9.94
CA ARG A 108 11.77 -5.70 -8.54
C ARG A 108 10.98 -4.76 -7.65
N PRO A 109 9.84 -5.20 -7.12
CA PRO A 109 9.04 -4.40 -6.20
C PRO A 109 9.82 -4.04 -4.93
N ILE A 110 9.54 -2.87 -4.37
CA ILE A 110 10.09 -2.46 -3.07
C ILE A 110 9.69 -3.50 -2.02
N ARG A 111 10.68 -4.02 -1.31
CA ARG A 111 10.48 -4.98 -0.22
C ARG A 111 10.93 -4.36 1.09
N PRO A 112 10.01 -3.96 1.99
CA PRO A 112 10.38 -3.29 3.24
C PRO A 112 11.47 -4.03 4.01
N LYS A 113 11.42 -5.36 4.11
CA LYS A 113 12.47 -6.13 4.79
C LYS A 113 13.86 -5.91 4.21
N VAL A 114 13.99 -5.83 2.88
CA VAL A 114 15.28 -5.60 2.20
C VAL A 114 15.73 -4.16 2.43
N GLU A 115 14.82 -3.20 2.35
CA GLU A 115 15.15 -1.79 2.55
C GLU A 115 15.54 -1.50 4.01
N TRP A 116 14.92 -2.17 4.99
CA TRP A 116 15.32 -2.07 6.38
C TRP A 116 16.74 -2.58 6.60
N LEU A 117 17.14 -3.67 5.99
CA LEU A 117 18.53 -4.17 6.05
C LEU A 117 19.51 -3.16 5.46
N ARG A 118 19.18 -2.57 4.29
CA ARG A 118 20.02 -1.53 3.65
C ARG A 118 20.15 -0.27 4.52
N LEU A 119 19.04 0.21 5.06
CA LEU A 119 19.03 1.39 5.93
C LEU A 119 19.80 1.13 7.23
N ASN A 120 19.63 -0.04 7.83
CA ASN A 120 20.35 -0.42 9.04
C ASN A 120 21.86 -0.50 8.79
N ALA A 121 22.29 -1.06 7.67
CA ALA A 121 23.71 -1.08 7.29
C ALA A 121 24.30 0.32 7.09
N LYS A 122 23.51 1.29 6.61
CA LYS A 122 23.94 2.68 6.40
C LYS A 122 23.87 3.56 7.65
N ARG A 123 23.06 3.21 8.65
CA ARG A 123 22.76 4.01 9.86
C ARG A 123 22.89 3.17 11.14
N SER A 124 23.80 2.21 11.18
CA SER A 124 23.89 1.18 12.22
C SER A 124 23.98 1.73 13.65
N ASP A 125 24.56 2.93 13.84
CA ASP A 125 24.68 3.62 15.12
C ASP A 125 23.44 4.47 15.48
N ARG A 126 22.52 4.69 14.54
CA ARG A 126 21.39 5.63 14.68
C ARG A 126 20.03 5.05 14.38
N LEU A 127 19.96 3.89 13.75
CA LEU A 127 18.72 3.19 13.45
C LEU A 127 18.67 1.86 14.20
N VAL A 128 17.75 1.77 15.14
CA VAL A 128 17.45 0.53 15.87
C VAL A 128 16.13 -0.04 15.37
N ILE A 129 16.12 -1.32 15.02
CA ILE A 129 14.89 -2.01 14.55
C ILE A 129 14.61 -3.14 15.51
N LEU A 130 13.43 -3.12 16.12
CA LEU A 130 12.95 -4.12 17.07
C LEU A 130 11.76 -4.89 16.49
N ASN A 131 11.75 -6.19 16.73
CA ASN A 131 10.64 -7.07 16.37
C ASN A 131 9.77 -7.33 17.61
N GLU A 132 9.03 -6.30 18.01
CA GLU A 132 8.16 -6.30 19.19
C GLU A 132 6.78 -5.78 18.84
N ILE A 133 5.80 -6.06 19.71
CA ILE A 133 4.45 -5.53 19.61
C ILE A 133 4.31 -4.39 20.62
N VAL A 134 3.88 -3.24 20.15
CA VAL A 134 3.54 -2.11 21.02
C VAL A 134 2.14 -2.34 21.60
N SER A 135 2.04 -2.33 22.92
CA SER A 135 0.77 -2.46 23.63
C SER A 135 0.03 -1.14 23.73
N ARG A 136 0.75 -0.06 24.06
CA ARG A 136 0.24 1.31 24.14
C ARG A 136 1.38 2.31 24.06
N PHE A 137 1.06 3.58 23.96
CA PHE A 137 1.97 4.70 24.17
C PHE A 137 1.28 5.79 25.02
N ALA A 138 2.06 6.68 25.60
CA ALA A 138 1.54 7.84 26.31
C ALA A 138 2.31 9.08 25.90
N PRO A 139 1.63 10.09 25.31
CA PRO A 139 2.23 11.39 25.06
C PRO A 139 2.41 12.15 26.37
N GLY A 140 3.58 12.73 26.57
CA GLY A 140 3.87 13.63 27.68
C GLY A 140 4.37 14.99 27.19
N ASP A 141 4.61 15.93 28.09
CA ASP A 141 5.00 17.31 27.74
C ASP A 141 6.33 17.40 27.01
N ARG A 142 7.29 16.54 27.36
CA ARG A 142 8.66 16.58 26.80
C ARG A 142 8.98 15.41 25.87
N HIS A 143 8.32 14.29 26.04
CA HIS A 143 8.58 13.05 25.29
C HIS A 143 7.34 12.17 25.23
N VAL A 144 7.36 11.20 24.33
CA VAL A 144 6.38 10.12 24.25
C VAL A 144 7.01 8.87 24.83
N SER A 145 6.28 8.14 25.68
CA SER A 145 6.63 6.80 26.12
C SER A 145 5.91 5.75 25.27
N VAL A 146 6.62 4.71 24.87
CA VAL A 146 6.07 3.59 24.06
C VAL A 146 6.34 2.30 24.82
N HIS A 147 5.29 1.54 25.09
CA HIS A 147 5.31 0.34 25.92
C HIS A 147 5.18 -0.92 25.07
N THR A 148 6.09 -1.85 25.29
CA THR A 148 6.03 -3.22 24.78
C THR A 148 5.95 -4.20 25.95
N ALA A 149 5.83 -5.48 25.68
CA ALA A 149 5.87 -6.50 26.73
C ALA A 149 7.24 -6.59 27.44
N ARG A 150 8.31 -6.10 26.79
CA ARG A 150 9.70 -6.22 27.30
C ARG A 150 10.24 -4.94 27.92
N SER A 151 9.85 -3.78 27.39
CA SER A 151 10.49 -2.52 27.75
C SER A 151 9.60 -1.31 27.48
N THR A 152 10.00 -0.18 28.09
CA THR A 152 9.48 1.14 27.77
C THR A 152 10.57 1.95 27.07
N TYR A 153 10.21 2.54 25.92
CA TYR A 153 11.07 3.40 25.13
C TYR A 153 10.57 4.84 25.19
N TYR A 154 11.46 5.80 25.08
CA TYR A 154 11.15 7.23 25.13
C TYR A 154 11.65 7.92 23.88
N GLY A 155 10.86 8.82 23.31
CA GLY A 155 11.22 9.57 22.12
C GLY A 155 10.65 10.98 22.12
N LYS A 156 11.29 11.90 21.37
CA LYS A 156 10.77 13.26 21.22
C LYS A 156 9.47 13.27 20.42
N ARG A 157 9.38 12.38 19.40
CA ARG A 157 8.21 12.23 18.53
C ARG A 157 7.93 10.77 18.25
N LEU A 158 6.64 10.48 18.03
CA LEU A 158 6.11 9.18 17.69
C LEU A 158 5.39 9.24 16.34
N TRP A 159 5.70 8.27 15.47
CA TRP A 159 5.05 8.02 14.19
C TRP A 159 4.28 6.70 14.25
N VAL A 160 2.97 6.76 14.13
CA VAL A 160 2.12 5.56 14.07
C VAL A 160 1.93 5.18 12.60
N CYS A 161 2.50 4.04 12.24
CA CYS A 161 2.55 3.48 10.88
C CYS A 161 2.16 1.99 10.88
N ALA A 162 1.27 1.57 11.79
CA ALA A 162 0.90 0.17 11.99
C ALA A 162 -0.19 -0.32 11.01
N GLY A 163 -0.63 0.55 10.09
CA GLY A 163 -1.60 0.24 9.03
C GLY A 163 -3.05 0.34 9.49
N ALA A 164 -3.98 0.30 8.51
CA ALA A 164 -5.39 0.57 8.75
C ALA A 164 -6.07 -0.37 9.76
N LEU A 165 -5.54 -1.57 9.94
CA LEU A 165 -6.13 -2.55 10.85
C LEU A 165 -5.62 -2.41 12.30
N HIS A 166 -4.35 -2.01 12.48
CA HIS A 166 -3.70 -2.04 13.80
C HIS A 166 -3.58 -0.65 14.45
N SER A 167 -3.44 0.41 13.66
CA SER A 167 -3.35 1.77 14.18
C SER A 167 -4.57 2.19 15.00
N PRO A 168 -5.83 1.89 14.59
CA PRO A 168 -7.00 2.28 15.36
C PRO A 168 -6.99 1.73 16.79
N GLY A 169 -6.85 0.41 16.94
CA GLY A 169 -6.86 -0.21 18.26
C GLY A 169 -5.67 0.19 19.16
N LEU A 170 -4.52 0.52 18.57
CA LEU A 170 -3.39 1.08 19.31
C LEU A 170 -3.71 2.48 19.84
N LEU A 171 -4.32 3.33 19.03
CA LEU A 171 -4.72 4.68 19.41
C LEU A 171 -5.82 4.66 20.47
N ASP A 172 -6.84 3.83 20.29
CA ASP A 172 -7.94 3.69 21.26
C ASP A 172 -7.40 3.35 22.65
N ARG A 173 -6.52 2.35 22.74
CA ARG A 173 -5.88 1.97 24.01
C ARG A 173 -4.95 3.03 24.60
N SER A 174 -4.33 3.83 23.75
CA SER A 174 -3.33 4.83 24.18
C SER A 174 -3.97 6.12 24.68
N PHE A 175 -5.12 6.49 24.14
CA PHE A 175 -5.87 7.69 24.55
C PHE A 175 -7.07 7.39 25.44
N ASP A 176 -7.34 6.12 25.71
CA ASP A 176 -8.52 5.65 26.47
C ASP A 176 -9.82 6.26 25.93
N THR A 177 -9.92 6.32 24.60
CA THR A 177 -11.09 6.87 23.89
C THR A 177 -11.22 6.22 22.51
N GLN A 178 -12.44 6.17 22.00
CA GLN A 178 -12.71 5.61 20.69
C GLN A 178 -12.33 6.61 19.60
N LEU A 179 -11.23 6.32 18.89
CA LEU A 179 -10.75 7.04 17.71
C LEU A 179 -10.98 6.21 16.44
N SER A 180 -11.15 4.90 16.61
CA SER A 180 -11.49 3.98 15.53
C SER A 180 -12.89 4.24 15.00
N ARG A 181 -13.05 4.13 13.67
CA ARG A 181 -14.36 4.14 13.00
C ARG A 181 -14.98 2.75 13.11
N GLN A 182 -16.31 2.70 13.07
CA GLN A 182 -17.05 1.43 13.00
C GLN A 182 -16.78 0.68 11.70
N PHE A 183 -16.52 1.41 10.61
CA PHE A 183 -16.30 0.84 9.29
C PHE A 183 -14.98 1.34 8.70
N MET A 184 -14.38 0.53 7.82
CA MET A 184 -13.23 0.90 7.03
C MET A 184 -13.50 0.69 5.55
N SER A 185 -12.81 1.48 4.73
CA SER A 185 -12.86 1.40 3.27
C SER A 185 -11.85 0.39 2.72
N ASP A 186 -12.09 -0.08 1.51
CA ASP A 186 -11.16 -0.96 0.78
C ASP A 186 -11.27 -0.76 -0.73
N HIS A 187 -10.28 -1.21 -1.47
CA HIS A 187 -10.44 -1.51 -2.87
C HIS A 187 -10.99 -2.91 -3.06
N VAL A 188 -11.91 -3.05 -3.99
CA VAL A 188 -12.45 -4.34 -4.39
C VAL A 188 -12.02 -4.64 -5.82
N PHE A 189 -11.54 -5.83 -6.03
CA PHE A 189 -11.08 -6.30 -7.33
C PHE A 189 -12.06 -7.35 -7.87
N CYS A 190 -12.70 -7.06 -8.99
CA CYS A 190 -13.73 -7.91 -9.59
C CYS A 190 -13.25 -8.45 -10.94
N TYR A 191 -13.42 -9.73 -11.17
CA TYR A 191 -13.26 -10.31 -12.48
C TYR A 191 -14.55 -10.12 -13.30
N LEU A 192 -14.45 -9.44 -14.45
CA LEU A 192 -15.61 -9.12 -15.28
C LEU A 192 -15.82 -10.14 -16.41
N GLY A 193 -14.78 -10.81 -16.87
CA GLY A 193 -14.85 -11.74 -17.98
C GLY A 193 -13.65 -11.65 -18.91
N GLN A 194 -13.82 -12.13 -20.13
CA GLN A 194 -12.79 -12.14 -21.17
C GLN A 194 -13.25 -11.37 -22.41
N ILE A 195 -12.27 -10.80 -23.11
CA ILE A 195 -12.44 -10.18 -24.42
C ILE A 195 -11.66 -10.99 -25.45
N ASP A 196 -12.33 -11.38 -26.56
CA ASP A 196 -11.65 -11.79 -27.78
C ASP A 196 -11.46 -10.57 -28.67
N ARG A 197 -10.23 -10.08 -28.76
CA ARG A 197 -9.87 -8.88 -29.52
C ARG A 197 -10.09 -9.01 -31.04
N SER A 198 -10.20 -10.24 -31.56
CA SER A 198 -10.54 -10.45 -32.95
C SER A 198 -12.02 -10.15 -33.26
N ARG A 199 -12.87 -10.07 -32.21
CA ARG A 199 -14.30 -9.85 -32.28
C ARG A 199 -14.77 -8.51 -31.73
N THR A 200 -13.82 -7.72 -31.14
CA THR A 200 -14.13 -6.47 -30.47
C THR A 200 -13.18 -5.36 -30.93
N ASN A 201 -13.69 -4.13 -31.00
CA ASN A 201 -12.87 -2.94 -31.32
C ASN A 201 -12.09 -2.41 -30.14
N VAL A 202 -11.85 -3.22 -29.11
CA VAL A 202 -11.12 -2.79 -27.92
C VAL A 202 -9.64 -2.67 -28.23
N THR A 203 -9.13 -1.44 -28.21
CA THR A 203 -7.70 -1.17 -28.31
C THR A 203 -6.97 -1.74 -27.08
N PRO A 204 -5.84 -2.43 -27.22
CA PRO A 204 -5.07 -2.88 -26.06
C PRO A 204 -4.54 -1.68 -25.27
N PRO A 205 -4.31 -1.84 -23.94
CA PRO A 205 -3.62 -0.81 -23.19
C PRO A 205 -2.21 -0.59 -23.75
N ARG A 206 -1.78 0.65 -23.86
CA ARG A 206 -0.41 0.95 -24.24
C ARG A 206 0.54 0.43 -23.19
N VAL A 207 1.60 -0.25 -23.61
CA VAL A 207 2.63 -0.79 -22.73
C VAL A 207 3.99 -0.28 -23.20
N GLN A 208 4.75 0.33 -22.29
CA GLN A 208 6.10 0.80 -22.56
C GLN A 208 7.06 0.15 -21.58
N ARG A 209 8.00 -0.62 -22.11
CA ARG A 209 9.02 -1.31 -21.32
C ARG A 209 10.15 -0.38 -20.94
N THR A 210 10.69 -0.58 -19.75
CA THR A 210 11.89 0.08 -19.26
C THR A 210 12.90 -0.94 -18.74
N ARG A 211 14.08 -0.47 -18.38
CA ARG A 211 15.10 -1.33 -17.75
C ARG A 211 14.57 -1.94 -16.43
N GLU A 212 13.83 -1.18 -15.64
CA GLU A 212 13.44 -1.54 -14.28
C GLU A 212 12.00 -2.06 -14.15
N GLY A 213 11.18 -1.95 -15.19
CA GLY A 213 9.79 -2.38 -15.17
C GLY A 213 9.05 -2.11 -16.48
N ALA A 214 7.76 -1.95 -16.39
CA ALA A 214 6.90 -1.57 -17.49
C ALA A 214 5.86 -0.53 -17.07
N TRP A 215 5.59 0.40 -17.96
CA TRP A 215 4.47 1.33 -17.88
C TRP A 215 3.26 0.75 -18.57
N PHE A 216 2.10 0.84 -17.93
CA PHE A 216 0.80 0.45 -18.46
C PHE A 216 -0.14 1.63 -18.43
N GLU A 217 -0.83 1.86 -19.52
CA GLU A 217 -1.92 2.84 -19.59
C GLU A 217 -3.11 2.33 -18.76
N ASN A 218 -3.60 3.17 -17.85
CA ASN A 218 -4.80 2.91 -17.08
C ASN A 218 -6.02 3.27 -17.90
N ARG A 219 -7.12 2.56 -17.67
CA ARG A 219 -8.42 2.85 -18.26
C ARG A 219 -9.45 2.97 -17.16
N TYR A 220 -10.23 4.02 -17.25
CA TYR A 220 -11.28 4.30 -16.31
C TYR A 220 -12.63 4.28 -17.01
N ASP A 221 -13.70 4.15 -16.22
CA ASP A 221 -15.03 4.53 -16.66
C ASP A 221 -15.11 6.06 -16.83
N ASP A 222 -16.18 6.55 -17.44
CA ASP A 222 -16.38 7.98 -17.73
C ASP A 222 -16.40 8.86 -16.47
N LYS A 223 -16.64 8.26 -15.30
CA LYS A 223 -16.68 8.95 -14.01
C LYS A 223 -15.37 8.84 -13.22
N GLY A 224 -14.37 8.13 -13.73
CA GLY A 224 -13.09 7.89 -13.05
C GLY A 224 -13.18 7.02 -11.80
N LYS A 225 -14.30 6.31 -11.58
CA LYS A 225 -14.57 5.52 -10.37
C LYS A 225 -14.19 4.05 -10.48
N ILE A 226 -14.03 3.57 -11.69
CA ILE A 226 -13.68 2.17 -11.99
C ILE A 226 -12.40 2.16 -12.79
N LEU A 227 -11.37 1.50 -12.26
CA LEU A 227 -10.14 1.20 -13.00
C LEU A 227 -10.26 -0.16 -13.67
N TYR A 228 -10.26 -0.18 -15.00
CA TYR A 228 -10.23 -1.41 -15.76
C TYR A 228 -8.81 -1.89 -16.02
N ILE A 229 -8.55 -3.15 -15.68
CA ILE A 229 -7.25 -3.79 -15.86
C ILE A 229 -7.41 -4.93 -16.84
N LEU A 230 -6.75 -4.82 -17.99
CA LEU A 230 -6.73 -5.84 -19.02
C LEU A 230 -5.41 -6.60 -18.95
N ARG A 231 -5.48 -7.94 -18.97
CA ARG A 231 -4.33 -8.83 -18.91
C ARG A 231 -4.48 -9.96 -19.92
N PRO A 232 -3.41 -10.54 -20.46
CA PRO A 232 -3.51 -11.75 -21.28
C PRO A 232 -4.32 -12.81 -20.57
N ALA A 233 -5.39 -13.28 -21.21
CA ALA A 233 -6.22 -14.32 -20.64
C ALA A 233 -5.52 -15.67 -20.72
N ARG A 234 -5.71 -16.48 -19.70
CA ARG A 234 -5.31 -17.88 -19.73
C ARG A 234 -6.36 -18.71 -20.45
N PHE A 235 -5.94 -19.81 -21.00
CA PHE A 235 -6.86 -20.82 -21.46
C PHE A 235 -7.73 -21.31 -20.30
N GLY A 236 -9.04 -21.12 -20.41
CA GLY A 236 -9.99 -21.60 -19.41
C GLY A 236 -9.86 -20.94 -18.04
N TYR A 237 -9.55 -19.63 -17.99
CA TYR A 237 -9.50 -18.89 -16.72
C TYR A 237 -10.81 -19.05 -15.95
N THR A 238 -10.73 -19.71 -14.82
CA THR A 238 -11.88 -20.05 -13.99
C THR A 238 -11.84 -19.28 -12.67
N ARG A 239 -12.94 -19.31 -11.92
CA ARG A 239 -12.99 -18.82 -10.54
C ARG A 239 -11.89 -19.45 -9.68
N LEU A 240 -11.59 -20.75 -9.91
CA LEU A 240 -10.55 -21.45 -9.21
C LEU A 240 -9.16 -20.85 -9.48
N ASP A 241 -8.87 -20.53 -10.75
CA ASP A 241 -7.60 -19.91 -11.15
C ASP A 241 -7.44 -18.55 -10.52
N TYR A 242 -8.49 -17.73 -10.48
CA TYR A 242 -8.49 -16.44 -9.82
C TYR A 242 -8.19 -16.56 -8.31
N GLY A 243 -8.88 -17.47 -7.63
CA GLY A 243 -8.63 -17.72 -6.21
C GLY A 243 -7.21 -18.24 -5.94
N ILE A 244 -6.67 -19.10 -6.80
CA ILE A 244 -5.29 -19.60 -6.71
C ILE A 244 -4.29 -18.47 -6.91
N GLU A 245 -4.52 -17.59 -7.87
CA GLU A 245 -3.68 -16.43 -8.15
C GLU A 245 -3.59 -15.50 -6.93
N GLN A 246 -4.72 -15.14 -6.34
CA GLN A 246 -4.76 -14.30 -5.17
C GLN A 246 -4.02 -14.92 -3.99
N ARG A 247 -4.23 -16.20 -3.72
CA ARG A 247 -3.51 -16.92 -2.66
C ARG A 247 -2.01 -16.98 -2.90
N SER A 248 -1.57 -17.18 -4.14
CA SER A 248 -0.15 -17.20 -4.48
C SER A 248 0.51 -15.86 -4.26
N THR A 249 -0.21 -14.78 -4.55
CA THR A 249 0.25 -13.41 -4.37
C THR A 249 0.56 -13.10 -2.91
N TYR A 250 -0.32 -13.47 -2.00
CA TYR A 250 -0.19 -13.15 -0.58
C TYR A 250 0.59 -14.21 0.22
N GLY A 251 1.16 -15.21 -0.44
CA GLY A 251 1.97 -16.21 0.23
C GLY A 251 1.20 -17.00 1.28
N CYS A 252 -0.10 -17.16 1.11
CA CYS A 252 -0.91 -17.96 2.01
C CYS A 252 -0.32 -19.35 2.17
N PRO A 253 -0.15 -19.83 3.39
CA PRO A 253 0.29 -21.21 3.66
C PRO A 253 -0.85 -22.19 3.36
N ALA A 254 -1.49 -22.04 2.22
CA ALA A 254 -2.55 -22.95 1.82
C ALA A 254 -1.94 -24.16 1.11
N GLY A 255 -2.00 -25.25 1.77
CA GLY A 255 -1.75 -26.55 1.19
C GLY A 255 -0.28 -27.00 1.23
N ASN A 256 -0.12 -28.30 1.02
CA ASN A 256 1.14 -29.00 0.97
C ASN A 256 2.06 -28.51 -0.16
N THR A 257 3.30 -28.88 -0.10
CA THR A 257 4.35 -28.50 -1.07
C THR A 257 3.95 -28.80 -2.53
N ALA A 258 3.18 -29.86 -2.77
CA ALA A 258 2.68 -30.23 -4.10
C ALA A 258 1.74 -29.16 -4.67
N SER A 259 0.87 -28.55 -3.87
CA SER A 259 -0.01 -27.48 -4.33
C SER A 259 0.74 -26.16 -4.61
N ARG A 260 1.88 -25.94 -3.95
CA ARG A 260 2.77 -24.80 -4.24
C ARG A 260 3.52 -24.99 -5.56
N ILE A 261 3.99 -26.21 -5.84
CA ILE A 261 4.67 -26.56 -7.08
C ILE A 261 3.69 -26.51 -8.26
N ALA A 262 2.50 -27.08 -8.12
CA ALA A 262 1.47 -27.03 -9.16
C ALA A 262 1.04 -25.58 -9.52
N ARG A 263 1.06 -24.65 -8.56
CA ARG A 263 0.78 -23.22 -8.79
C ARG A 263 1.91 -22.53 -9.52
N GLY A 264 3.15 -22.79 -9.18
CA GLY A 264 4.33 -22.24 -9.86
C GLY A 264 4.53 -22.78 -11.26
N ALA A 265 4.04 -23.98 -11.55
CA ALA A 265 4.15 -24.64 -12.85
C ALA A 265 3.07 -24.25 -13.87
N SER A 266 2.07 -23.45 -13.49
CA SER A 266 1.05 -22.97 -14.42
C SER A 266 1.65 -22.01 -15.45
N LEU A 267 1.66 -22.42 -16.72
CA LEU A 267 2.10 -21.58 -17.85
C LEU A 267 1.35 -20.25 -17.90
N GLY A 268 0.08 -20.24 -17.49
CA GLY A 268 -0.75 -19.04 -17.40
C GLY A 268 -0.23 -18.05 -16.34
N LEU A 269 0.13 -18.50 -15.13
CA LEU A 269 0.72 -17.66 -14.09
C LEU A 269 2.05 -17.07 -14.54
N PHE A 270 2.85 -17.88 -15.22
CA PHE A 270 4.12 -17.42 -15.77
C PHE A 270 3.92 -16.36 -16.86
N ALA A 271 2.99 -16.58 -17.81
CA ALA A 271 2.66 -15.59 -18.84
C ALA A 271 2.13 -14.28 -18.25
N GLU A 272 1.31 -14.34 -17.19
CA GLU A 272 0.82 -13.18 -16.50
C GLU A 272 1.93 -12.44 -15.73
N ALA A 273 2.83 -13.14 -15.08
CA ALA A 273 4.00 -12.54 -14.45
C ALA A 273 4.88 -11.84 -15.49
N LEU A 274 5.10 -12.45 -16.65
CA LEU A 274 5.82 -11.84 -17.78
C LEU A 274 5.10 -10.57 -18.28
N TYR A 275 3.79 -10.58 -18.37
CA TYR A 275 3.03 -9.40 -18.73
C TYR A 275 3.16 -8.30 -17.67
N ASN A 276 2.86 -8.61 -16.41
CA ASN A 276 2.83 -7.61 -15.33
C ASN A 276 4.19 -6.95 -15.09
N HIS A 277 5.26 -7.72 -15.03
CA HIS A 277 6.58 -7.20 -14.65
C HIS A 277 7.47 -6.81 -15.84
N TYR A 278 7.21 -7.39 -17.01
CA TYR A 278 8.04 -7.18 -18.20
C TYR A 278 7.28 -6.56 -19.38
N GLY A 279 5.96 -6.40 -19.27
CA GLY A 279 5.14 -5.85 -20.35
C GLY A 279 5.13 -6.73 -21.62
N LEU A 280 5.29 -8.05 -21.46
CA LEU A 280 5.26 -8.99 -22.59
C LEU A 280 3.81 -9.36 -22.94
N PHE A 281 3.58 -9.71 -24.21
CA PHE A 281 2.25 -10.11 -24.74
C PHE A 281 1.13 -9.07 -24.59
N PRO A 282 1.36 -7.76 -24.79
CA PRO A 282 0.32 -6.75 -24.64
C PRO A 282 -0.82 -6.94 -25.68
N ASN A 283 -0.51 -7.63 -26.79
CA ASN A 283 -1.40 -7.86 -27.90
C ASN A 283 -2.02 -9.26 -27.90
N ALA A 284 -2.06 -9.95 -26.77
CA ALA A 284 -2.72 -11.24 -26.68
C ALA A 284 -4.15 -11.16 -27.20
N ARG A 285 -4.57 -12.14 -28.02
CA ARG A 285 -5.91 -12.18 -28.61
C ARG A 285 -7.00 -12.23 -27.55
N LEU A 286 -6.82 -13.11 -26.55
CA LEU A 286 -7.72 -13.21 -25.41
C LEU A 286 -7.17 -12.43 -24.24
N GLN A 287 -7.99 -11.57 -23.66
CA GLN A 287 -7.62 -10.78 -22.49
C GLN A 287 -8.70 -10.94 -21.40
N SER A 288 -8.26 -11.16 -20.17
CA SER A 288 -9.11 -11.07 -19.00
C SER A 288 -9.28 -9.62 -18.60
N VAL A 289 -10.50 -9.27 -18.20
CA VAL A 289 -10.88 -7.93 -17.75
C VAL A 289 -11.21 -7.97 -16.28
N TYR A 290 -10.59 -7.08 -15.54
CA TYR A 290 -10.85 -6.85 -14.13
C TYR A 290 -11.27 -5.40 -13.91
N ALA A 291 -12.13 -5.18 -12.94
CA ALA A 291 -12.46 -3.87 -12.42
C ALA A 291 -11.89 -3.73 -11.00
N GLN A 292 -11.23 -2.62 -10.72
CA GLN A 292 -10.87 -2.21 -9.38
C GLN A 292 -11.69 -0.98 -9.02
N ILE A 293 -12.37 -1.03 -7.88
CA ILE A 293 -13.22 0.05 -7.38
C ILE A 293 -12.84 0.35 -5.93
N GLU A 294 -12.92 1.61 -5.53
CA GLU A 294 -12.90 1.99 -4.14
C GLU A 294 -14.31 1.82 -3.55
N VAL A 295 -14.40 1.14 -2.44
CA VAL A 295 -15.66 0.93 -1.72
C VAL A 295 -15.56 1.55 -0.34
N PRO A 296 -16.16 2.73 -0.13
CA PRO A 296 -16.24 3.35 1.18
C PRO A 296 -16.99 2.46 2.17
N ASP A 297 -16.49 2.40 3.40
CA ASP A 297 -17.13 1.67 4.50
C ASP A 297 -17.46 0.19 4.17
N ALA A 298 -16.54 -0.44 3.43
CA ALA A 298 -16.74 -1.81 2.92
C ALA A 298 -16.80 -2.88 4.01
N HIS A 299 -16.05 -2.66 5.09
CA HIS A 299 -15.86 -3.66 6.14
C HIS A 299 -16.26 -3.13 7.49
N GLU A 300 -16.92 -3.97 8.26
CA GLU A 300 -17.11 -3.71 9.69
C GLU A 300 -15.83 -3.97 10.45
N PHE A 301 -15.42 -2.99 11.27
CA PHE A 301 -14.25 -3.06 12.11
C PHE A 301 -14.62 -3.59 13.49
N CYS A 302 -14.16 -4.78 13.82
CA CYS A 302 -14.22 -5.31 15.17
C CYS A 302 -12.83 -5.27 15.78
N SER A 303 -12.57 -4.30 16.65
CA SER A 303 -11.31 -4.22 17.38
C SER A 303 -11.09 -5.51 18.17
N GLY A 304 -10.06 -6.27 17.81
CA GLY A 304 -9.71 -7.55 18.44
C GLY A 304 -10.17 -8.80 17.68
N SER A 305 -10.94 -8.71 16.61
CA SER A 305 -11.21 -9.87 15.76
C SER A 305 -10.10 -10.06 14.72
N ALA A 306 -9.67 -11.30 14.55
CA ALA A 306 -8.77 -11.69 13.46
C ALA A 306 -9.52 -11.85 12.13
N GLN A 307 -10.73 -11.34 12.02
CA GLN A 307 -11.62 -11.52 10.86
C GLN A 307 -12.26 -10.22 10.47
N LEU A 308 -12.33 -9.97 9.17
CA LEU A 308 -13.09 -8.89 8.55
C LEU A 308 -14.26 -9.47 7.77
N SER A 309 -15.40 -8.80 7.78
CA SER A 309 -16.55 -9.17 6.96
C SER A 309 -16.97 -8.01 6.08
N ILE A 310 -17.27 -8.31 4.80
CA ILE A 310 -17.87 -7.33 3.91
C ILE A 310 -19.34 -7.16 4.28
N ARG A 311 -19.77 -5.92 4.36
CA ARG A 311 -21.19 -5.59 4.63
C ARG A 311 -22.09 -6.05 3.47
N ARG A 312 -23.29 -6.53 3.81
CA ARG A 312 -24.23 -7.05 2.80
C ARG A 312 -24.68 -6.00 1.78
N ASP A 313 -24.92 -4.77 2.22
CA ASP A 313 -25.33 -3.66 1.33
C ASP A 313 -24.21 -3.27 0.35
N VAL A 314 -22.95 -3.47 0.75
CA VAL A 314 -21.79 -3.24 -0.10
C VAL A 314 -21.70 -4.29 -1.21
N ILE A 315 -22.04 -5.55 -0.92
CA ILE A 315 -22.11 -6.61 -1.93
C ILE A 315 -23.09 -6.22 -3.04
N GLN A 316 -24.24 -5.67 -2.70
CA GLN A 316 -25.20 -5.20 -3.70
C GLN A 316 -24.65 -4.08 -4.57
N LYS A 317 -24.00 -3.07 -3.98
CA LYS A 317 -23.34 -1.97 -4.72
C LYS A 317 -22.29 -2.49 -5.69
N ILE A 318 -21.45 -3.44 -5.25
CA ILE A 318 -20.44 -4.08 -6.11
C ILE A 318 -21.13 -4.81 -7.28
N THR A 319 -22.23 -5.52 -6.99
CA THR A 319 -23.02 -6.21 -8.01
C THR A 319 -23.53 -5.25 -9.06
N ASP A 320 -24.06 -4.11 -8.66
CA ASP A 320 -24.61 -3.11 -9.57
C ASP A 320 -23.51 -2.49 -10.45
N VAL A 321 -22.35 -2.20 -9.87
CA VAL A 321 -21.16 -1.75 -10.63
C VAL A 321 -20.76 -2.80 -11.66
N VAL A 322 -20.68 -4.08 -11.28
CA VAL A 322 -20.29 -5.16 -12.19
C VAL A 322 -21.32 -5.34 -13.31
N ARG A 323 -22.63 -5.20 -13.02
CA ARG A 323 -23.70 -5.29 -14.01
C ARG A 323 -23.68 -4.16 -15.03
N THR A 324 -23.27 -2.96 -14.63
CA THR A 324 -23.14 -1.79 -15.49
C THR A 324 -21.81 -1.72 -16.23
N SER A 325 -20.98 -2.75 -16.08
CA SER A 325 -19.66 -2.83 -16.70
C SER A 325 -19.70 -2.77 -18.23
N PRO A 326 -18.58 -2.41 -18.88
CA PRO A 326 -18.58 -2.04 -20.29
C PRO A 326 -19.15 -3.14 -21.17
N PRO A 327 -19.90 -2.76 -22.20
CA PRO A 327 -20.61 -3.70 -23.10
C PRO A 327 -19.68 -4.55 -23.98
N TRP A 328 -18.39 -4.23 -23.99
CA TRP A 328 -17.36 -4.96 -24.75
C TRP A 328 -16.81 -6.20 -24.06
N THR A 329 -17.22 -6.48 -22.81
CA THR A 329 -16.86 -7.73 -22.16
C THR A 329 -17.83 -8.84 -22.61
N GLU A 330 -17.35 -9.82 -23.37
CA GLU A 330 -18.05 -11.07 -23.54
C GLU A 330 -18.13 -11.79 -22.20
N MET A 331 -19.23 -11.62 -21.54
CA MET A 331 -19.41 -12.16 -20.20
C MET A 331 -19.90 -13.60 -20.31
N GLN A 332 -18.96 -14.52 -20.49
CA GLN A 332 -19.29 -15.93 -20.26
C GLN A 332 -19.71 -16.10 -18.80
N SER A 333 -21.03 -16.09 -18.58
CA SER A 333 -21.77 -16.63 -17.43
C SER A 333 -21.36 -16.20 -16.00
N SER A 334 -20.42 -15.33 -15.79
CA SER A 334 -19.82 -15.11 -14.47
C SER A 334 -20.13 -13.75 -13.85
N ARG A 335 -21.30 -13.18 -14.11
CA ARG A 335 -21.83 -12.02 -13.35
C ARG A 335 -22.21 -12.43 -11.93
N ARG A 336 -21.33 -13.19 -11.26
CA ARG A 336 -21.53 -13.64 -9.91
C ARG A 336 -20.84 -12.68 -8.97
N THR A 337 -21.58 -12.17 -8.00
CA THR A 337 -21.10 -11.36 -6.89
C THR A 337 -20.04 -12.03 -6.04
N ASP A 338 -19.91 -13.34 -6.16
CA ASP A 338 -18.92 -14.15 -5.45
C ASP A 338 -17.54 -14.19 -6.14
N LEU A 339 -17.37 -13.47 -7.26
CA LEU A 339 -16.09 -13.32 -7.97
C LEU A 339 -15.35 -12.00 -7.67
N PHE A 340 -15.73 -11.30 -6.64
CA PHE A 340 -14.93 -10.19 -6.16
C PHE A 340 -14.02 -10.62 -5.03
N ILE A 341 -12.85 -9.98 -4.94
CA ILE A 341 -11.90 -10.16 -3.85
C ILE A 341 -11.55 -8.79 -3.33
N PRO A 342 -11.55 -8.58 -2.00
CA PRO A 342 -10.94 -7.42 -1.40
C PRO A 342 -9.49 -7.32 -1.85
N SER A 343 -9.07 -6.13 -2.29
CA SER A 343 -7.74 -5.97 -2.85
C SER A 343 -6.66 -5.78 -1.78
N THR A 344 -7.03 -5.92 -0.50
CA THR A 344 -6.14 -5.74 0.65
C THR A 344 -5.56 -4.33 0.81
N HIS A 345 -6.27 -3.35 0.28
CA HIS A 345 -5.94 -1.94 0.40
C HIS A 345 -6.83 -1.25 1.44
N LEU A 346 -6.93 -1.85 2.63
CA LEU A 346 -7.71 -1.30 3.74
C LEU A 346 -7.25 0.11 4.10
N HIS A 347 -8.21 1.04 4.25
CA HIS A 347 -7.94 2.42 4.58
C HIS A 347 -9.11 3.06 5.33
N HIS A 348 -8.96 4.32 5.77
CA HIS A 348 -9.98 5.13 6.41
C HIS A 348 -10.64 4.43 7.61
N SER A 349 -9.84 3.93 8.53
CA SER A 349 -10.30 3.23 9.74
C SER A 349 -10.27 4.09 11.01
N ILE A 350 -9.82 5.35 10.90
CA ILE A 350 -9.73 6.31 12.00
C ILE A 350 -10.51 7.57 11.66
N ASP A 351 -11.19 8.12 12.67
CA ASP A 351 -11.84 9.42 12.59
C ASP A 351 -10.77 10.53 12.74
N GLU A 352 -10.49 11.26 11.66
CA GLU A 352 -9.52 12.34 11.66
C GLU A 352 -9.92 13.53 12.55
N ALA A 353 -11.23 13.81 12.68
CA ALA A 353 -11.71 14.84 13.58
C ALA A 353 -11.47 14.45 15.04
N ALA A 354 -11.65 13.16 15.36
CA ALA A 354 -11.33 12.64 16.69
C ALA A 354 -9.82 12.72 16.99
N LEU A 355 -8.95 12.41 16.02
CA LEU A 355 -7.51 12.59 16.17
C LEU A 355 -7.11 14.04 16.50
N LYS A 356 -7.73 15.01 15.85
CA LYS A 356 -7.48 16.44 16.12
C LYS A 356 -7.91 16.83 17.53
N ARG A 357 -9.03 16.30 18.03
CA ARG A 357 -9.52 16.57 19.41
C ARG A 357 -8.54 16.09 20.49
N VAL A 358 -7.82 14.99 20.25
CA VAL A 358 -6.79 14.47 21.17
C VAL A 358 -5.38 15.00 20.86
N GLY A 359 -5.26 16.01 20.00
CA GLY A 359 -3.99 16.69 19.72
C GLY A 359 -3.03 15.89 18.81
N VAL A 360 -3.52 14.86 18.12
CA VAL A 360 -2.73 14.06 17.16
C VAL A 360 -2.71 14.76 15.80
N ASN A 361 -1.65 14.59 15.05
CA ASN A 361 -1.43 15.15 13.71
C ASN A 361 -1.37 16.69 13.62
N GLY A 362 -1.41 17.42 14.73
CA GLY A 362 -1.15 18.85 14.73
C GLY A 362 0.32 19.18 14.40
N PRO A 363 0.62 20.44 14.03
CA PRO A 363 1.97 20.86 13.67
C PRO A 363 2.96 20.75 14.85
N THR A 364 2.48 20.94 16.07
CA THR A 364 3.25 20.81 17.33
C THR A 364 3.07 19.45 18.01
N SER A 365 2.23 18.57 17.45
CA SER A 365 1.94 17.28 18.04
C SER A 365 3.16 16.36 18.04
N ARG A 366 3.40 15.72 19.15
CA ARG A 366 4.44 14.69 19.28
C ARG A 366 4.00 13.34 18.71
N VAL A 367 2.72 13.16 18.44
CA VAL A 367 2.16 11.93 17.86
C VAL A 367 1.63 12.22 16.47
N GLN A 368 2.16 11.51 15.50
CA GLN A 368 1.78 11.62 14.09
C GLN A 368 1.31 10.26 13.59
N VAL A 369 0.12 10.21 13.00
CA VAL A 369 -0.41 9.04 12.29
C VAL A 369 -0.20 9.27 10.79
N VAL A 370 0.49 8.36 10.11
CA VAL A 370 0.89 8.54 8.71
C VAL A 370 0.79 7.24 7.90
N ASP A 371 -0.29 6.50 8.10
CA ASP A 371 -0.56 5.28 7.33
C ASP A 371 -1.96 5.30 6.70
N ALA A 372 -2.35 4.20 6.09
CA ALA A 372 -3.61 4.10 5.37
C ALA A 372 -4.86 4.28 6.26
N SER A 373 -4.73 4.22 7.59
CA SER A 373 -5.86 4.38 8.51
C SER A 373 -6.56 5.73 8.40
N ILE A 374 -5.85 6.77 7.97
CA ILE A 374 -6.36 8.15 7.82
C ILE A 374 -6.67 8.55 6.38
N LEU A 375 -6.40 7.70 5.38
CA LEU A 375 -6.66 8.02 3.98
C LEU A 375 -8.15 7.98 3.67
N ARG A 376 -8.63 8.96 2.89
CA ARG A 376 -10.01 9.06 2.40
C ARG A 376 -10.03 9.26 0.90
N ASP A 377 -11.09 8.81 0.26
CA ASP A 377 -11.42 9.13 -1.14
C ASP A 377 -10.21 9.02 -2.07
N ILE A 378 -9.51 7.89 -1.97
CA ILE A 378 -8.25 7.67 -2.67
C ILE A 378 -8.42 7.24 -4.14
N GLY A 379 -9.67 7.06 -4.57
CA GLY A 379 -10.03 6.59 -5.91
C GLY A 379 -9.68 5.11 -6.14
N PRO A 380 -9.95 4.58 -7.34
CA PRO A 380 -9.77 3.16 -7.63
C PRO A 380 -8.31 2.74 -7.82
N SER A 381 -7.36 3.67 -7.84
CA SER A 381 -5.93 3.38 -8.04
C SER A 381 -5.23 2.89 -6.77
N PRO A 382 -4.24 1.98 -6.87
CA PRO A 382 -3.45 1.55 -5.71
C PRO A 382 -2.75 2.72 -5.01
N HIS A 383 -2.85 2.80 -3.69
CA HIS A 383 -2.34 3.94 -2.90
C HIS A 383 -1.04 3.71 -2.14
N SER A 384 -0.51 2.48 -2.14
CA SER A 384 0.63 2.10 -1.28
C SER A 384 1.87 3.00 -1.46
N PHE A 385 2.23 3.35 -2.69
CA PHE A 385 3.36 4.24 -2.96
C PHE A 385 3.04 5.70 -2.61
N LYS A 386 1.84 6.17 -2.91
CA LYS A 386 1.36 7.51 -2.53
C LYS A 386 1.43 7.70 -1.01
N MET A 387 1.01 6.68 -0.24
CA MET A 387 1.11 6.70 1.22
C MET A 387 2.56 6.81 1.70
N MET A 388 3.48 6.09 1.07
CA MET A 388 4.90 6.18 1.39
C MET A 388 5.47 7.58 1.10
N VAL A 389 5.04 8.22 0.00
CA VAL A 389 5.40 9.60 -0.35
C VAL A 389 4.85 10.59 0.67
N ALA A 390 3.57 10.46 1.04
CA ALA A 390 2.94 11.33 2.04
C ALA A 390 3.64 11.25 3.40
N ALA A 391 4.02 10.04 3.81
CA ALA A 391 4.77 9.81 5.04
C ALA A 391 6.16 10.47 5.00
N LEU A 392 6.88 10.34 3.88
CA LEU A 392 8.18 10.99 3.67
C LEU A 392 8.05 12.52 3.69
N GLN A 393 7.09 13.06 2.97
CA GLN A 393 6.82 14.51 2.91
C GLN A 393 6.53 15.06 4.30
N LYS A 394 5.61 14.42 5.04
CA LYS A 394 5.25 14.85 6.40
C LYS A 394 6.44 14.83 7.36
N ALA A 395 7.25 13.77 7.30
CA ALA A 395 8.44 13.65 8.14
C ALA A 395 9.45 14.78 7.84
N GLN A 396 9.68 15.11 6.59
CA GLN A 396 10.58 16.20 6.22
C GLN A 396 10.04 17.57 6.63
N THR A 397 8.76 17.85 6.36
CA THR A 397 8.15 19.14 6.68
C THR A 397 8.23 19.43 8.18
N LEU A 398 7.88 18.45 9.02
CA LEU A 398 7.92 18.64 10.48
C LEU A 398 9.34 18.80 11.03
N THR A 399 10.32 18.08 10.49
CA THR A 399 11.70 18.20 10.95
C THR A 399 12.41 19.46 10.45
N GLN A 400 11.95 20.04 9.33
CA GLN A 400 12.46 21.31 8.83
C GLN A 400 11.91 22.50 9.62
N SER A 401 10.63 22.48 10.00
CA SER A 401 10.00 23.54 10.78
C SER A 401 10.64 23.72 12.17
N GLU A 402 11.14 22.65 12.78
CA GLU A 402 11.83 22.70 14.09
C GLU A 402 13.23 23.30 14.04
N ARG A 403 13.87 23.30 12.85
CA ARG A 403 15.22 23.86 12.68
C ARG A 403 15.25 25.37 12.49
N GLY A 404 14.09 26.05 12.41
CA GLY A 404 13.97 27.48 12.19
C GLY A 404 14.35 27.89 10.74
N PRO A 405 14.22 29.19 10.39
CA PRO A 405 14.47 29.70 9.03
C PRO A 405 15.95 29.72 8.60
N LEU A 406 16.88 29.25 9.42
CA LEU A 406 18.30 29.16 9.09
C LEU A 406 18.58 27.89 8.26
N GLY A 407 18.46 28.03 6.95
CA GLY A 407 18.96 27.07 5.99
C GLY A 407 17.95 26.59 4.97
N THR A 408 17.56 27.48 4.07
CA THR A 408 17.13 27.07 2.73
C THR A 408 18.31 26.32 2.10
N PHE A 409 18.38 25.01 2.37
CA PHE A 409 19.27 24.14 1.62
C PHE A 409 18.77 24.14 0.17
N GLY A 410 19.44 24.90 -0.67
CA GLY A 410 19.18 24.93 -2.09
C GLY A 410 19.29 23.52 -2.69
N ALA A 411 18.65 23.31 -3.84
CA ALA A 411 18.64 22.05 -4.60
C ALA A 411 20.06 21.42 -4.78
N ALA A 412 21.12 22.21 -4.67
CA ALA A 412 22.52 21.79 -4.72
C ALA A 412 22.94 20.95 -3.48
N SER A 413 22.47 21.27 -2.27
CA SER A 413 22.78 20.49 -1.06
C SER A 413 22.04 19.17 -1.03
N LEU A 414 20.84 19.10 -1.62
CA LEU A 414 20.08 17.87 -1.80
C LEU A 414 20.76 16.93 -2.80
N ARG A 415 21.36 17.45 -3.89
CA ARG A 415 22.19 16.67 -4.82
C ARG A 415 23.42 16.09 -4.11
N LYS A 416 24.06 16.84 -3.24
CA LYS A 416 25.22 16.38 -2.48
C LYS A 416 24.88 15.32 -1.45
N LEU A 417 23.69 15.40 -0.81
CA LEU A 417 23.18 14.36 0.07
C LEU A 417 22.81 13.08 -0.68
N LEU A 418 22.25 13.20 -1.87
CA LEU A 418 21.91 12.06 -2.74
C LEU A 418 23.15 11.46 -3.42
N SER A 419 24.16 12.25 -3.78
CA SER A 419 25.41 11.72 -4.32
C SER A 419 26.26 10.98 -3.29
N SER A 420 26.07 11.27 -1.99
CA SER A 420 26.65 10.44 -0.92
C SER A 420 25.91 9.12 -0.69
N PHE A 421 24.78 8.90 -1.36
CA PHE A 421 23.93 7.69 -1.30
C PHE A 421 23.98 6.84 -2.59
N LEU A 422 24.61 7.33 -3.65
CA LEU A 422 24.86 6.57 -4.87
C LEU A 422 26.31 6.07 -4.83
N PRO A 423 26.54 4.76 -5.10
CA PRO A 423 27.90 4.23 -5.28
C PRO A 423 28.55 4.79 -6.53
#